data_934113bb327fc40f4b7d35e818c5fda4
#
_entry.id   934113bb327fc40f4b7d35e818c5fda4
#
_cell.length_a   1.000
_cell.length_b   1.000
_cell.length_c   1.000
_cell.angle_alpha   90.00
_cell.angle_beta   90.00
_cell.angle_gamma   90.00
#
_symmetry.space_group_name_H-M   'P 1'
#
loop_
_entity.id
_entity.type
_entity.pdbx_description
1 polymer ?
#
loop_
_entity_poly.entity_id
_entity_poly.type
_entity_poly.pdbx_seq_one_letter_code
_entity_poly.pdbx_strand_id
1 'polypeptide(L)'
;MDSMKSARKPARHAPTKYKVGQEIVYPLQGVGHIRAIEERPFRDRKLLYYIVYLEVSDMTIMVPVDKADDLGIRAIVGKKESQKALRLIAEEYEPVLADWKLRYQMNLDLLKKGSIIDIANVVRALYHRSRIKELPILERKLYDSALKLLIDEISFSLLKGKDEVEQLVFSKLKVNVK
;
A
#
# COMPACT_ATOMS: atom_id res chain seq x y z
N MET A 1 24.01 -46.32 -23.80
CA MET A 1 24.60 -45.62 -22.62
C MET A 1 23.69 -44.53 -22.18
N ASP A 2 22.94 -44.84 -21.16
CA ASP A 2 21.81 -44.05 -20.64
C ASP A 2 22.33 -43.00 -19.68
N SER A 3 22.14 -41.72 -20.02
CA SER A 3 22.43 -40.62 -19.11
C SER A 3 21.14 -40.21 -18.40
N MET A 4 20.89 -40.86 -17.26
CA MET A 4 19.82 -40.47 -16.34
C MET A 4 19.98 -39.01 -15.90
N LYS A 5 19.15 -38.11 -16.44
CA LYS A 5 18.94 -36.76 -15.87
C LYS A 5 18.28 -36.93 -14.53
N SER A 6 19.08 -36.79 -13.47
CA SER A 6 18.59 -36.67 -12.09
C SER A 6 17.69 -35.43 -11.98
N ALA A 7 16.41 -35.65 -11.90
CA ALA A 7 15.43 -34.61 -11.53
C ALA A 7 15.72 -34.17 -10.08
N ARG A 8 16.35 -32.99 -9.90
CA ARG A 8 16.49 -32.36 -8.58
C ARG A 8 15.09 -32.10 -8.04
N LYS A 9 14.75 -32.80 -6.96
CA LYS A 9 13.57 -32.48 -6.14
C LYS A 9 13.61 -31.00 -5.78
N PRO A 10 12.51 -30.25 -5.89
CA PRO A 10 12.46 -28.86 -5.42
C PRO A 10 12.79 -28.85 -3.93
N ALA A 11 13.73 -27.99 -3.54
CA ALA A 11 14.07 -27.78 -2.14
C ALA A 11 12.79 -27.36 -1.40
N ARG A 12 12.45 -28.07 -0.31
CA ARG A 12 11.36 -27.68 0.56
C ARG A 12 11.80 -26.40 1.28
N HIS A 13 11.37 -25.25 0.74
CA HIS A 13 11.57 -23.97 1.40
C HIS A 13 10.78 -23.92 2.71
N ALA A 14 11.32 -23.23 3.70
CA ALA A 14 10.60 -22.91 4.91
C ALA A 14 9.26 -22.22 4.55
N PRO A 15 8.18 -22.44 5.33
CA PRO A 15 6.89 -21.84 5.03
C PRO A 15 7.02 -20.31 5.01
N THR A 16 6.68 -19.69 3.88
CA THR A 16 6.67 -18.25 3.72
C THR A 16 5.35 -17.66 4.17
N LYS A 17 5.37 -16.44 4.74
CA LYS A 17 4.17 -15.73 5.20
C LYS A 17 3.20 -15.45 4.06
N TYR A 18 3.73 -15.12 2.88
CA TYR A 18 2.97 -14.83 1.68
C TYR A 18 3.22 -15.88 0.60
N LYS A 19 2.26 -16.02 -0.32
CA LYS A 19 2.27 -17.02 -1.40
C LYS A 19 2.42 -16.36 -2.77
N VAL A 20 2.89 -17.13 -3.74
CA VAL A 20 2.85 -16.72 -5.16
C VAL A 20 1.41 -16.45 -5.58
N GLY A 21 1.19 -15.36 -6.31
CA GLY A 21 -0.13 -14.89 -6.73
C GLY A 21 -0.88 -14.06 -5.68
N GLN A 22 -0.32 -13.88 -4.47
CA GLN A 22 -0.94 -13.07 -3.43
C GLN A 22 -0.64 -11.59 -3.65
N GLU A 23 -1.65 -10.74 -3.43
CA GLU A 23 -1.51 -9.30 -3.35
C GLU A 23 -1.06 -8.89 -1.94
N ILE A 24 -0.12 -7.96 -1.91
CA ILE A 24 0.41 -7.34 -0.69
C ILE A 24 0.43 -5.84 -0.83
N VAL A 25 0.54 -5.14 0.28
CA VAL A 25 0.82 -3.70 0.32
C VAL A 25 2.26 -3.48 0.73
N TYR A 26 2.99 -2.76 -0.11
CA TYR A 26 4.31 -2.24 0.23
C TYR A 26 4.14 -0.76 0.62
N PRO A 27 4.49 -0.36 1.84
CA PRO A 27 4.31 1.02 2.32
C PRO A 27 4.90 2.04 1.37
N LEU A 28 4.17 3.11 1.08
CA LEU A 28 4.49 4.18 0.13
C LEU A 28 4.56 3.77 -1.35
N GLN A 29 4.59 2.47 -1.66
CA GLN A 29 4.68 1.95 -3.03
C GLN A 29 3.34 1.41 -3.55
N GLY A 30 2.40 1.12 -2.64
CA GLY A 30 1.07 0.64 -3.01
C GLY A 30 0.95 -0.88 -3.08
N VAL A 31 -0.02 -1.35 -3.86
CA VAL A 31 -0.30 -2.76 -4.03
C VAL A 31 0.73 -3.41 -4.94
N GLY A 32 1.20 -4.57 -4.54
CA GLY A 32 2.10 -5.42 -5.32
C GLY A 32 1.61 -6.85 -5.38
N HIS A 33 2.02 -7.56 -6.44
CA HIS A 33 1.73 -8.98 -6.65
C HIS A 33 2.99 -9.81 -6.48
N ILE A 34 2.95 -10.84 -5.66
CA ILE A 34 4.05 -11.79 -5.54
C ILE A 34 4.03 -12.70 -6.78
N ARG A 35 4.95 -12.46 -7.71
CA ARG A 35 5.06 -13.23 -8.95
C ARG A 35 5.79 -14.56 -8.76
N ALA A 36 6.79 -14.57 -7.87
CA ALA A 36 7.59 -15.75 -7.57
C ALA A 36 8.20 -15.66 -6.17
N ILE A 37 8.64 -16.81 -5.66
CA ILE A 37 9.48 -16.91 -4.46
C ILE A 37 10.71 -17.66 -4.89
N GLU A 38 11.88 -17.01 -4.84
CA GLU A 38 13.11 -17.53 -5.42
C GLU A 38 14.28 -17.46 -4.45
N GLU A 39 15.12 -18.49 -4.49
CA GLU A 39 16.37 -18.49 -3.79
C GLU A 39 17.46 -17.82 -4.63
N ARG A 40 18.11 -16.82 -4.09
CA ARG A 40 19.18 -16.07 -4.76
C ARG A 40 20.47 -16.07 -3.92
N PRO A 41 21.63 -16.14 -4.56
CA PRO A 41 22.90 -16.00 -3.84
C PRO A 41 23.05 -14.59 -3.30
N PHE A 42 23.44 -14.50 -2.02
CA PHE A 42 23.79 -13.24 -1.36
C PHE A 42 25.05 -13.44 -0.55
N ARG A 43 26.18 -12.91 -1.04
CA ARG A 43 27.52 -13.20 -0.49
C ARG A 43 27.76 -14.70 -0.41
N ASP A 44 28.08 -15.26 0.76
CA ASP A 44 28.44 -16.67 1.00
C ASP A 44 27.22 -17.57 1.32
N ARG A 45 26.00 -17.04 1.24
CA ARG A 45 24.76 -17.77 1.54
C ARG A 45 23.69 -17.55 0.47
N LYS A 46 22.68 -18.40 0.49
CA LYS A 46 21.45 -18.22 -0.31
C LYS A 46 20.36 -17.65 0.56
N LEU A 47 19.66 -16.65 0.04
CA LEU A 47 18.50 -16.06 0.68
C LEU A 47 17.26 -16.27 -0.19
N LEU A 48 16.12 -16.40 0.47
CA LEU A 48 14.83 -16.52 -0.17
C LEU A 48 14.24 -15.10 -0.36
N TYR A 49 13.75 -14.83 -1.57
CA TYR A 49 13.18 -13.54 -1.95
C TYR A 49 11.76 -13.71 -2.47
N TYR A 50 10.88 -12.78 -2.08
CA TYR A 50 9.68 -12.48 -2.83
C TYR A 50 10.04 -11.64 -4.05
N ILE A 51 9.61 -12.08 -5.23
CA ILE A 51 9.66 -11.28 -6.46
C ILE A 51 8.31 -10.59 -6.59
N VAL A 52 8.29 -9.30 -6.31
CA VAL A 52 7.08 -8.50 -6.21
C VAL A 52 6.99 -7.54 -7.39
N TYR A 53 5.90 -7.59 -8.12
CA TYR A 53 5.58 -6.59 -9.13
C TYR A 53 4.69 -5.51 -8.53
N LEU A 54 5.11 -4.26 -8.64
CA LEU A 54 4.40 -3.07 -8.19
C LEU A 54 3.70 -2.42 -9.38
N GLU A 55 2.37 -2.45 -9.40
CA GLU A 55 1.59 -1.92 -10.54
C GLU A 55 1.76 -0.41 -10.73
N VAL A 56 1.80 0.35 -9.63
CA VAL A 56 1.84 1.81 -9.65
C VAL A 56 3.10 2.35 -10.32
N SER A 57 4.22 1.70 -10.12
CA SER A 57 5.54 2.12 -10.63
C SER A 57 6.01 1.28 -11.83
N ASP A 58 5.24 0.25 -12.20
CA ASP A 58 5.62 -0.73 -13.23
C ASP A 58 7.02 -1.34 -12.99
N MET A 59 7.31 -1.64 -11.72
CA MET A 59 8.61 -2.17 -11.31
C MET A 59 8.48 -3.57 -10.69
N THR A 60 9.49 -4.39 -10.95
CA THR A 60 9.68 -5.65 -10.23
C THR A 60 10.81 -5.46 -9.23
N ILE A 61 10.51 -5.74 -7.96
CA ILE A 61 11.47 -5.63 -6.86
C ILE A 61 11.69 -7.00 -6.21
N MET A 62 12.85 -7.17 -5.60
CA MET A 62 13.18 -8.35 -4.80
C MET A 62 13.19 -7.98 -3.32
N VAL A 63 12.36 -8.66 -2.53
CA VAL A 63 12.25 -8.44 -1.08
C VAL A 63 12.72 -9.70 -0.36
N PRO A 64 13.77 -9.63 0.47
CA PRO A 64 14.14 -10.77 1.30
C PRO A 64 12.96 -11.18 2.19
N VAL A 65 12.65 -12.48 2.21
CA VAL A 65 11.50 -13.02 2.95
C VAL A 65 11.58 -12.69 4.44
N ASP A 66 12.75 -12.76 5.02
CA ASP A 66 13.02 -12.46 6.43
C ASP A 66 12.94 -10.97 6.78
N LYS A 67 12.93 -10.08 5.78
CA LYS A 67 12.85 -8.62 5.93
C LYS A 67 11.48 -8.02 5.59
N ALA A 68 10.56 -8.83 5.10
CA ALA A 68 9.25 -8.34 4.65
C ALA A 68 8.49 -7.62 5.77
N ASP A 69 8.50 -8.15 7.00
CA ASP A 69 7.83 -7.53 8.15
C ASP A 69 8.54 -6.24 8.59
N ASP A 70 9.87 -6.23 8.62
CA ASP A 70 10.66 -5.02 8.95
C ASP A 70 10.40 -3.87 7.96
N LEU A 71 10.15 -4.21 6.69
CA LEU A 71 9.78 -3.26 5.64
C LEU A 71 8.30 -2.83 5.69
N GLY A 72 7.53 -3.37 6.63
CA GLY A 72 6.11 -3.06 6.79
C GLY A 72 5.21 -3.67 5.72
N ILE A 73 5.69 -4.65 4.96
CA ILE A 73 4.88 -5.36 3.97
C ILE A 73 3.77 -6.12 4.68
N ARG A 74 2.55 -5.96 4.19
CA ARG A 74 1.38 -6.59 4.75
C ARG A 74 0.43 -7.10 3.66
N ALA A 75 -0.49 -7.98 4.03
CA ALA A 75 -1.58 -8.37 3.15
C ALA A 75 -2.55 -7.19 2.91
N ILE A 76 -3.28 -7.24 1.80
CA ILE A 76 -4.41 -6.34 1.55
C ILE A 76 -5.47 -6.55 2.63
N VAL A 77 -6.07 -5.44 3.07
CA VAL A 77 -7.14 -5.50 4.07
C VAL A 77 -8.42 -6.13 3.54
N GLY A 78 -9.19 -6.72 4.44
CA GLY A 78 -10.50 -7.26 4.11
C GLY A 78 -11.57 -6.17 3.90
N LYS A 79 -12.74 -6.57 3.37
CA LYS A 79 -13.87 -5.66 3.09
C LYS A 79 -14.30 -4.82 4.30
N LYS A 80 -14.27 -5.38 5.51
CA LYS A 80 -14.65 -4.67 6.75
C LYS A 80 -13.75 -3.47 7.02
N GLU A 81 -12.43 -3.65 6.87
CA GLU A 81 -11.46 -2.57 7.09
C GLU A 81 -11.54 -1.51 6.00
N SER A 82 -11.74 -1.89 4.74
CA SER A 82 -11.98 -0.94 3.65
C SER A 82 -13.25 -0.12 3.87
N GLN A 83 -14.33 -0.75 4.32
CA GLN A 83 -15.57 -0.05 4.67
C GLN A 83 -15.39 0.88 5.87
N LYS A 84 -14.56 0.50 6.85
CA LYS A 84 -14.20 1.35 7.98
C LYS A 84 -13.44 2.59 7.52
N ALA A 85 -12.46 2.43 6.62
CA ALA A 85 -11.74 3.55 6.02
C ALA A 85 -12.68 4.50 5.26
N LEU A 86 -13.63 3.96 4.47
CA LEU A 86 -14.64 4.74 3.76
C LEU A 86 -15.60 5.49 4.69
N ARG A 87 -15.96 4.91 5.84
CA ARG A 87 -16.75 5.62 6.87
C ARG A 87 -15.95 6.75 7.51
N LEU A 88 -14.70 6.48 7.85
CA LEU A 88 -13.80 7.45 8.46
C LEU A 88 -13.62 8.72 7.60
N ILE A 89 -13.47 8.58 6.30
CA ILE A 89 -13.34 9.75 5.40
C ILE A 89 -14.63 10.54 5.25
N ALA A 90 -15.79 9.96 5.61
CA ALA A 90 -17.09 10.62 5.61
C ALA A 90 -17.43 11.29 6.96
N GLU A 91 -16.65 11.07 8.01
CA GLU A 91 -16.86 11.70 9.32
C GLU A 91 -16.48 13.18 9.29
N GLU A 92 -17.10 13.98 10.17
CA GLU A 92 -16.71 15.37 10.37
C GLU A 92 -15.21 15.47 10.69
N TYR A 93 -14.58 16.48 10.12
CA TYR A 93 -13.16 16.72 10.31
C TYR A 93 -12.92 18.18 10.66
N GLU A 94 -12.30 18.40 11.81
CA GLU A 94 -11.80 19.71 12.19
C GLU A 94 -10.33 19.83 11.78
N PRO A 95 -9.98 20.77 10.88
CA PRO A 95 -8.62 20.94 10.41
C PRO A 95 -7.69 21.30 11.56
N VAL A 96 -6.58 20.61 11.68
CA VAL A 96 -5.51 20.94 12.63
C VAL A 96 -4.90 22.28 12.24
N LEU A 97 -4.97 23.26 13.13
CA LEU A 97 -4.34 24.57 12.99
C LEU A 97 -2.84 24.45 13.29
N ALA A 98 -2.09 23.92 12.34
CA ALA A 98 -0.65 23.78 12.43
C ALA A 98 0.04 24.47 11.25
N ASP A 99 1.29 24.86 11.46
CA ASP A 99 2.19 25.23 10.36
C ASP A 99 2.24 24.12 9.33
N TRP A 100 2.35 24.48 8.06
CA TRP A 100 2.29 23.52 6.96
C TRP A 100 3.43 22.48 7.02
N LYS A 101 4.61 22.85 7.52
CA LYS A 101 5.76 21.93 7.66
C LYS A 101 5.46 20.85 8.69
N LEU A 102 4.92 21.25 9.84
CA LEU A 102 4.53 20.32 10.90
C LEU A 102 3.40 19.39 10.40
N ARG A 103 2.40 19.95 9.75
CA ARG A 103 1.27 19.19 9.20
C ARG A 103 1.75 18.19 8.13
N TYR A 104 2.64 18.61 7.24
CA TYR A 104 3.26 17.73 6.25
C TYR A 104 3.99 16.56 6.91
N GLN A 105 4.81 16.84 7.93
CA GLN A 105 5.56 15.80 8.63
C GLN A 105 4.61 14.80 9.34
N MET A 106 3.58 15.28 10.02
CA MET A 106 2.58 14.42 10.67
C MET A 106 1.88 13.51 9.66
N ASN A 107 1.44 14.05 8.53
CA ASN A 107 0.79 13.25 7.48
C ASN A 107 1.76 12.27 6.81
N LEU A 108 3.00 12.66 6.59
CA LEU A 108 4.03 11.77 6.06
C LEU A 108 4.31 10.59 7.00
N ASP A 109 4.37 10.85 8.31
CA ASP A 109 4.61 9.80 9.32
C ASP A 109 3.42 8.82 9.39
N LEU A 110 2.19 9.31 9.26
CA LEU A 110 1.01 8.44 9.12
C LEU A 110 1.10 7.57 7.86
N LEU A 111 1.47 8.17 6.75
CA LEU A 111 1.58 7.43 5.48
C LEU A 111 2.66 6.35 5.53
N LYS A 112 3.77 6.61 6.22
CA LYS A 112 4.85 5.64 6.47
C LYS A 112 4.41 4.45 7.31
N LYS A 113 3.45 4.62 8.24
CA LYS A 113 2.87 3.50 9.00
C LYS A 113 2.14 2.53 8.09
N GLY A 114 1.56 3.00 7.00
CA GLY A 114 1.05 2.18 5.90
C GLY A 114 -0.26 1.47 6.18
N SER A 115 -0.96 1.71 7.31
CA SER A 115 -2.30 1.17 7.52
C SER A 115 -3.33 1.91 6.66
N ILE A 116 -4.37 1.21 6.20
CA ILE A 116 -5.43 1.83 5.39
C ILE A 116 -6.14 2.96 6.14
N ILE A 117 -6.25 2.84 7.47
CA ILE A 117 -6.86 3.87 8.34
C ILE A 117 -5.98 5.11 8.41
N ASP A 118 -4.66 4.94 8.54
CA ASP A 118 -3.72 6.07 8.54
C ASP A 118 -3.72 6.78 7.17
N ILE A 119 -3.73 6.02 6.07
CA ILE A 119 -3.83 6.56 4.70
C ILE A 119 -5.15 7.34 4.53
N ALA A 120 -6.28 6.79 4.99
CA ALA A 120 -7.58 7.45 4.95
C ALA A 120 -7.60 8.76 5.76
N ASN A 121 -6.94 8.81 6.93
CA ASN A 121 -6.78 10.02 7.72
C ASN A 121 -5.99 11.10 6.96
N VAL A 122 -4.91 10.73 6.28
CA VAL A 122 -4.13 11.67 5.47
C VAL A 122 -4.98 12.24 4.32
N VAL A 123 -5.70 11.37 3.60
CA VAL A 123 -6.59 11.78 2.51
C VAL A 123 -7.66 12.75 3.02
N ARG A 124 -8.35 12.42 4.11
CA ARG A 124 -9.37 13.27 4.72
C ARG A 124 -8.80 14.63 5.13
N ALA A 125 -7.69 14.63 5.87
CA ALA A 125 -7.07 15.85 6.39
C ALA A 125 -6.65 16.82 5.27
N LEU A 126 -5.97 16.32 4.24
CA LEU A 126 -5.48 17.13 3.14
C LEU A 126 -6.61 17.54 2.18
N TYR A 127 -7.63 16.70 1.99
CA TYR A 127 -8.82 17.08 1.22
C TYR A 127 -9.53 18.28 1.84
N HIS A 128 -9.89 18.21 3.13
CA HIS A 128 -10.57 19.32 3.82
C HIS A 128 -9.71 20.58 3.86
N ARG A 129 -8.39 20.42 4.06
CA ARG A 129 -7.47 21.57 4.00
C ARG A 129 -7.46 22.22 2.61
N SER A 130 -7.47 21.44 1.54
CA SER A 130 -7.50 21.95 0.16
C SER A 130 -8.76 22.77 -0.17
N ARG A 131 -9.85 22.53 0.57
CA ARG A 131 -11.12 23.29 0.41
C ARG A 131 -11.06 24.65 1.08
N ILE A 132 -10.18 24.85 2.05
CA ILE A 132 -10.03 26.12 2.78
C ILE A 132 -8.95 26.99 2.14
N LYS A 133 -7.83 26.38 1.77
CA LYS A 133 -6.66 27.06 1.19
C LYS A 133 -5.89 26.11 0.29
N GLU A 134 -5.31 26.65 -0.78
CA GLU A 134 -4.44 25.89 -1.66
C GLU A 134 -3.31 25.19 -0.87
N LEU A 135 -3.08 23.92 -1.20
CA LEU A 135 -2.02 23.13 -0.57
C LEU A 135 -0.65 23.53 -1.14
N PRO A 136 0.36 23.69 -0.29
CA PRO A 136 1.75 23.75 -0.74
C PRO A 136 2.11 22.53 -1.61
N ILE A 137 3.09 22.70 -2.50
CA ILE A 137 3.45 21.67 -3.49
C ILE A 137 3.74 20.31 -2.84
N LEU A 138 4.44 20.28 -1.71
CA LEU A 138 4.75 19.02 -1.02
C LEU A 138 3.51 18.36 -0.43
N GLU A 139 2.59 19.12 0.16
CA GLU A 139 1.33 18.59 0.66
C GLU A 139 0.42 18.11 -0.49
N ARG A 140 0.44 18.81 -1.63
CA ARG A 140 -0.30 18.37 -2.82
C ARG A 140 0.20 17.01 -3.30
N LYS A 141 1.51 16.84 -3.45
CA LYS A 141 2.11 15.56 -3.84
C LYS A 141 1.80 14.45 -2.84
N LEU A 142 1.83 14.77 -1.54
CA LEU A 142 1.50 13.81 -0.50
C LEU A 142 0.03 13.38 -0.56
N TYR A 143 -0.88 14.33 -0.80
CA TYR A 143 -2.31 14.07 -0.98
C TYR A 143 -2.57 13.17 -2.20
N ASP A 144 -1.99 13.49 -3.35
CA ASP A 144 -2.16 12.72 -4.57
C ASP A 144 -1.65 11.27 -4.39
N SER A 145 -0.51 11.11 -3.72
CA SER A 145 0.05 9.79 -3.39
C SER A 145 -0.85 9.01 -2.43
N ALA A 146 -1.31 9.64 -1.35
CA ALA A 146 -2.20 9.01 -0.38
C ALA A 146 -3.54 8.60 -1.00
N LEU A 147 -4.13 9.47 -1.82
CA LEU A 147 -5.37 9.18 -2.52
C LEU A 147 -5.23 7.97 -3.45
N LYS A 148 -4.14 7.91 -4.21
CA LYS A 148 -3.84 6.78 -5.10
C LYS A 148 -3.69 5.48 -4.32
N LEU A 149 -2.92 5.48 -3.23
CA LEU A 149 -2.74 4.31 -2.36
C LEU A 149 -4.08 3.82 -1.79
N LEU A 150 -4.94 4.74 -1.33
CA LEU A 150 -6.25 4.42 -0.77
C LEU A 150 -7.16 3.78 -1.82
N ILE A 151 -7.25 4.38 -3.01
CA ILE A 151 -8.07 3.88 -4.12
C ILE A 151 -7.59 2.50 -4.56
N ASP A 152 -6.29 2.32 -4.74
CA ASP A 152 -5.72 1.05 -5.17
C ASP A 152 -6.06 -0.08 -4.19
N GLU A 153 -5.80 0.10 -2.90
CA GLU A 153 -6.06 -0.95 -1.92
C GLU A 153 -7.55 -1.26 -1.77
N ILE A 154 -8.42 -0.25 -1.73
CA ILE A 154 -9.87 -0.44 -1.65
C ILE A 154 -10.39 -1.16 -2.91
N SER A 155 -9.85 -0.85 -4.08
CA SER A 155 -10.22 -1.51 -5.34
C SER A 155 -9.96 -3.02 -5.27
N PHE A 156 -8.79 -3.44 -4.82
CA PHE A 156 -8.47 -4.84 -4.62
C PHE A 156 -9.33 -5.48 -3.52
N SER A 157 -9.49 -4.81 -2.39
CA SER A 157 -10.25 -5.33 -1.24
C SER A 157 -11.74 -5.54 -1.56
N LEU A 158 -12.35 -4.63 -2.31
CA LEU A 158 -13.76 -4.68 -2.67
C LEU A 158 -14.04 -5.36 -4.02
N LEU A 159 -13.01 -5.71 -4.78
CA LEU A 159 -13.09 -6.25 -6.15
C LEU A 159 -13.87 -5.31 -7.07
N LYS A 160 -13.55 -4.01 -7.02
CA LYS A 160 -14.17 -2.94 -7.81
C LYS A 160 -13.14 -2.26 -8.69
N GLY A 161 -13.61 -1.66 -9.79
CA GLY A 161 -12.75 -0.83 -10.64
C GLY A 161 -12.22 0.41 -9.92
N LYS A 162 -11.00 0.87 -10.30
CA LYS A 162 -10.38 2.06 -9.69
C LYS A 162 -11.23 3.30 -9.85
N ASP A 163 -11.83 3.52 -11.02
CA ASP A 163 -12.70 4.67 -11.30
C ASP A 163 -13.96 4.65 -10.43
N GLU A 164 -14.56 3.47 -10.21
CA GLU A 164 -15.71 3.30 -9.32
C GLU A 164 -15.35 3.63 -7.87
N VAL A 165 -14.18 3.15 -7.41
CA VAL A 165 -13.70 3.42 -6.06
C VAL A 165 -13.32 4.89 -5.90
N GLU A 166 -12.71 5.51 -6.89
CA GLU A 166 -12.39 6.94 -6.87
C GLU A 166 -13.66 7.79 -6.69
N GLN A 167 -14.69 7.51 -7.48
CA GLN A 167 -16.00 8.18 -7.35
C GLN A 167 -16.59 7.96 -5.95
N LEU A 168 -16.52 6.74 -5.43
CA LEU A 168 -16.98 6.41 -4.08
C LEU A 168 -16.22 7.19 -3.00
N VAL A 169 -14.90 7.25 -3.08
CA VAL A 169 -14.05 8.02 -2.14
C VAL A 169 -14.42 9.50 -2.17
N PHE A 170 -14.52 10.11 -3.36
CA PHE A 170 -14.91 11.51 -3.46
C PHE A 170 -16.34 11.78 -2.99
N SER A 171 -17.28 10.85 -3.23
CA SER A 171 -18.65 10.99 -2.70
C SER A 171 -18.65 11.04 -1.16
N LYS A 172 -17.80 10.23 -0.50
CA LYS A 172 -17.67 10.22 0.95
C LYS A 172 -16.98 11.47 1.50
N LEU A 173 -15.92 11.94 0.84
CA LEU A 173 -15.21 13.17 1.23
C LEU A 173 -16.10 14.43 1.16
N LYS A 174 -17.05 14.46 0.24
CA LYS A 174 -17.97 15.61 0.04
C LYS A 174 -19.11 15.70 1.06
N VAL A 175 -19.37 14.63 1.82
CA VAL A 175 -20.53 14.57 2.73
C VAL A 175 -20.53 15.71 3.77
N ASN A 176 -19.35 16.10 4.27
CA ASN A 176 -19.18 17.08 5.34
C ASN A 176 -18.41 18.34 4.91
N VAL A 177 -18.44 18.67 3.63
CA VAL A 177 -17.92 19.96 3.14
C VAL A 177 -19.05 20.99 3.27
N LYS A 178 -18.99 21.83 4.30
CA LYS A 178 -19.84 23.03 4.46
C LYS A 178 -19.31 24.15 3.60
#